data_20ad3f595d390df77ef99086c541f67c
#
_entry.id   20ad3f595d390df77ef99086c541f67c
#
_cell.length_a   1.000
_cell.length_b   1.000
_cell.length_c   1.000
_cell.angle_alpha   90.00
_cell.angle_beta   90.00
_cell.angle_gamma   90.00
#
_symmetry.space_group_name_H-M   'P 1'
#
loop_
_entity.id
_entity.type
_entity.pdbx_description
1 polymer ?
#
loop_
_entity_poly.entity_id
_entity_poly.type
_entity_poly.pdbx_seq_one_letter_code
_entity_poly.pdbx_strand_id
1 'polypeptide(L)'
;MWCITSQKNGMSALGLQRVLGLGSYRTAWLMLHKLRQAMVRPGREKLCGQVEVDETYWGSAEFGGATGRKTLSKVLMIVAAEADGKRIGRIRMALIEDFDRKTLHRFIQDNIEPGSTVCTDGLNSYRELNDYIHNRKVQNLRQGGEPLLPRVHLVISLLKRWLLGTLQGSASDKYLDDYLNEFVFRFNRRKSASRGKLFYRLAQQAVNAEPATYSMLTSRRI
;
A
#
# COMPACT_ATOMS: atom_id res chain seq x y z
N MET A 1 1.53 -20.14 1.45
CA MET A 1 0.37 -19.39 1.94
C MET A 1 0.34 -19.24 3.47
N TRP A 2 0.39 -20.31 4.24
CA TRP A 2 0.34 -20.24 5.71
C TRP A 2 1.34 -19.26 6.31
N CYS A 3 2.60 -19.35 5.94
CA CYS A 3 3.66 -18.48 6.47
C CYS A 3 3.38 -16.98 6.28
N ILE A 4 2.83 -16.57 5.13
CA ILE A 4 2.56 -15.16 4.84
C ILE A 4 1.29 -14.64 5.52
N THR A 5 0.33 -15.52 5.84
CA THR A 5 -0.94 -15.12 6.48
C THR A 5 -0.91 -15.24 8.01
N SER A 6 -0.10 -16.15 8.57
CA SER A 6 -0.05 -16.39 10.01
C SER A 6 0.89 -15.47 10.77
N GLN A 7 1.96 -14.98 10.13
CA GLN A 7 2.95 -14.12 10.78
C GLN A 7 2.54 -12.66 10.78
N LYS A 8 2.77 -11.97 11.90
CA LYS A 8 2.43 -10.54 12.06
C LYS A 8 3.15 -9.64 11.04
N ASN A 9 4.42 -9.92 10.75
CA ASN A 9 5.26 -9.09 9.89
C ASN A 9 5.37 -9.58 8.46
N GLY A 10 4.59 -10.62 8.07
CA GLY A 10 4.76 -11.27 6.76
C GLY A 10 6.03 -12.11 6.68
N MET A 11 6.51 -12.33 5.46
CA MET A 11 7.65 -13.21 5.22
C MET A 11 8.51 -12.63 4.10
N SER A 12 9.82 -12.54 4.33
CA SER A 12 10.80 -12.28 3.27
C SER A 12 11.05 -13.54 2.43
N ALA A 13 11.53 -13.38 1.20
CA ALA A 13 11.85 -14.53 0.35
C ALA A 13 12.95 -15.42 0.95
N LEU A 14 13.95 -14.80 1.57
CA LEU A 14 15.01 -15.53 2.27
C LEU A 14 14.46 -16.29 3.49
N GLY A 15 13.56 -15.65 4.25
CA GLY A 15 12.86 -16.31 5.36
C GLY A 15 12.04 -17.50 4.90
N LEU A 16 11.28 -17.35 3.81
CA LEU A 16 10.49 -18.44 3.23
C LEU A 16 11.37 -19.60 2.72
N GLN A 17 12.48 -19.26 2.04
CA GLN A 17 13.43 -20.25 1.56
C GLN A 17 13.94 -21.12 2.71
N ARG A 18 14.36 -20.51 3.81
CA ARG A 18 14.89 -21.20 5.00
C ARG A 18 13.83 -22.07 5.68
N VAL A 19 12.64 -21.52 5.90
CA VAL A 19 11.54 -22.23 6.58
C VAL A 19 11.06 -23.46 5.81
N LEU A 20 11.05 -23.38 4.48
CA LEU A 20 10.60 -24.49 3.62
C LEU A 20 11.74 -25.39 3.12
N GLY A 21 12.99 -25.12 3.46
CA GLY A 21 14.14 -25.86 2.96
C GLY A 21 14.30 -25.81 1.43
N LEU A 22 13.92 -24.69 0.80
CA LEU A 22 13.98 -24.57 -0.66
C LEU A 22 15.42 -24.38 -1.13
N GLY A 23 15.86 -25.15 -2.10
CA GLY A 23 17.21 -25.05 -2.69
C GLY A 23 17.45 -23.75 -3.47
N SER A 24 16.40 -22.99 -3.82
CA SER A 24 16.51 -21.78 -4.62
C SER A 24 15.76 -20.61 -4.00
N TYR A 25 16.47 -19.50 -3.77
CA TYR A 25 15.88 -18.20 -3.39
C TYR A 25 14.85 -17.73 -4.43
N ARG A 26 15.15 -17.89 -5.71
CA ARG A 26 14.27 -17.52 -6.82
C ARG A 26 12.90 -18.19 -6.72
N THR A 27 12.87 -19.45 -6.33
CA THR A 27 11.61 -20.19 -6.13
C THR A 27 10.78 -19.56 -5.01
N ALA A 28 11.39 -19.28 -3.87
CA ALA A 28 10.73 -18.61 -2.75
C ALA A 28 10.21 -17.23 -3.12
N TRP A 29 11.03 -16.45 -3.83
CA TRP A 29 10.67 -15.13 -4.33
C TRP A 29 9.46 -15.17 -5.27
N LEU A 30 9.47 -16.09 -6.25
CA LEU A 30 8.35 -16.29 -7.17
C LEU A 30 7.06 -16.67 -6.45
N MET A 31 7.13 -17.60 -5.51
CA MET A 31 5.96 -18.00 -4.71
C MET A 31 5.34 -16.82 -3.98
N LEU A 32 6.17 -15.95 -3.37
CA LEU A 32 5.66 -14.77 -2.66
C LEU A 32 5.02 -13.75 -3.61
N HIS A 33 5.64 -13.45 -4.75
CA HIS A 33 5.09 -12.48 -5.70
C HIS A 33 3.78 -12.96 -6.32
N LYS A 34 3.66 -14.24 -6.67
CA LYS A 34 2.39 -14.83 -7.11
C LYS A 34 1.29 -14.69 -6.05
N LEU A 35 1.64 -14.96 -4.78
CA LEU A 35 0.68 -14.80 -3.69
C LEU A 35 0.29 -13.34 -3.45
N ARG A 36 1.23 -12.39 -3.58
CA ARG A 36 0.94 -10.95 -3.47
C ARG A 36 -0.05 -10.47 -4.51
N GLN A 37 0.06 -10.95 -5.74
CA GLN A 37 -0.91 -10.63 -6.79
C GLN A 37 -2.29 -11.20 -6.47
N ALA A 38 -2.37 -12.42 -5.97
CA ALA A 38 -3.61 -13.03 -5.54
C ALA A 38 -4.26 -12.34 -4.31
N MET A 39 -3.57 -11.46 -3.60
CA MET A 39 -4.11 -10.72 -2.45
C MET A 39 -5.08 -9.60 -2.84
N VAL A 40 -5.12 -9.22 -4.11
CA VAL A 40 -6.06 -8.22 -4.63
C VAL A 40 -7.27 -8.95 -5.21
N ARG A 41 -8.44 -8.75 -4.59
CA ARG A 41 -9.69 -9.28 -5.11
C ARG A 41 -10.29 -8.30 -6.13
N PRO A 42 -10.61 -8.75 -7.35
CA PRO A 42 -11.41 -7.96 -8.27
C PRO A 42 -12.77 -7.59 -7.65
N GLY A 43 -13.29 -6.40 -7.98
CA GLY A 43 -14.59 -5.94 -7.46
C GLY A 43 -14.65 -5.79 -5.93
N ARG A 44 -13.53 -5.51 -5.27
CA ARG A 44 -13.52 -5.22 -3.83
C ARG A 44 -14.33 -3.96 -3.51
N GLU A 45 -15.09 -4.00 -2.43
CA GLU A 45 -15.89 -2.88 -1.94
C GLU A 45 -15.02 -1.63 -1.75
N LYS A 46 -15.53 -0.47 -2.15
CA LYS A 46 -14.88 0.82 -1.95
C LYS A 46 -14.86 1.19 -0.46
N LEU A 47 -13.99 2.12 -0.09
CA LEU A 47 -13.99 2.74 1.24
C LEU A 47 -15.19 3.69 1.33
N CYS A 48 -15.77 3.85 2.52
CA CYS A 48 -16.95 4.69 2.72
C CYS A 48 -16.85 5.51 4.02
N GLY A 49 -17.79 6.42 4.20
CA GLY A 49 -17.84 7.29 5.37
C GLY A 49 -16.74 8.35 5.34
N GLN A 50 -15.98 8.50 6.42
CA GLN A 50 -14.86 9.43 6.48
C GLN A 50 -13.57 8.73 6.07
N VAL A 51 -12.89 9.26 5.06
CA VAL A 51 -11.64 8.70 4.51
C VAL A 51 -10.57 9.78 4.45
N GLU A 52 -9.43 9.55 5.10
CA GLU A 52 -8.24 10.39 4.97
C GLU A 52 -7.42 9.93 3.77
N VAL A 53 -6.99 10.87 2.92
CA VAL A 53 -6.16 10.60 1.74
C VAL A 53 -4.93 11.50 1.76
N ASP A 54 -3.77 10.92 1.50
CA ASP A 54 -2.48 11.61 1.47
C ASP A 54 -1.49 10.88 0.58
N GLU A 55 -0.47 11.58 0.10
CA GLU A 55 0.60 11.03 -0.70
C GLU A 55 1.88 10.84 0.13
N THR A 56 2.71 9.94 -0.35
CA THR A 56 4.04 9.74 0.21
C THR A 56 5.01 9.22 -0.84
N TYR A 57 6.30 9.27 -0.50
CA TYR A 57 7.38 8.75 -1.32
C TYR A 57 7.98 7.51 -0.69
N TRP A 58 8.41 6.58 -1.54
CA TRP A 58 9.31 5.50 -1.22
C TRP A 58 10.60 5.70 -1.99
N GLY A 59 11.72 5.38 -1.37
CA GLY A 59 13.07 5.51 -1.92
C GLY A 59 13.98 6.27 -0.98
N SER A 60 15.28 5.98 -1.08
CA SER A 60 16.33 6.61 -0.30
C SER A 60 16.72 7.95 -0.91
N ALA A 61 16.97 8.96 -0.07
CA ALA A 61 17.83 10.06 -0.48
C ALA A 61 19.25 9.50 -0.52
N GLU A 62 19.86 9.35 -1.69
CA GLU A 62 21.29 9.09 -1.78
C GLU A 62 22.05 10.29 -1.23
N PHE A 63 22.60 10.13 -0.04
CA PHE A 63 23.61 11.03 0.50
C PHE A 63 24.95 10.66 -0.13
N GLY A 64 25.47 11.51 -1.04
CA GLY A 64 26.85 11.36 -1.49
C GLY A 64 27.10 11.41 -3.00
N GLY A 65 26.34 12.16 -3.77
CA GLY A 65 26.68 12.46 -5.17
C GLY A 65 27.08 13.92 -5.34
N ALA A 66 28.17 14.19 -6.07
CA ALA A 66 28.67 15.52 -6.40
C ALA A 66 27.55 16.43 -6.93
N THR A 67 27.63 17.70 -6.55
CA THR A 67 26.77 18.83 -6.92
C THR A 67 26.13 18.73 -8.31
N GLY A 68 24.79 18.60 -8.36
CA GLY A 68 23.99 19.03 -9.50
C GLY A 68 23.36 17.94 -10.36
N ARG A 69 22.50 17.17 -9.87
CA ARG A 69 21.30 16.51 -10.43
C ARG A 69 21.04 15.23 -9.64
N LYS A 70 20.28 15.40 -8.56
CA LYS A 70 19.73 14.24 -7.84
C LYS A 70 18.66 13.61 -8.72
N THR A 71 18.99 12.56 -9.43
CA THR A 71 17.99 11.62 -9.93
C THR A 71 17.55 10.79 -8.76
N LEU A 72 16.66 11.35 -7.95
CA LEU A 72 15.97 10.62 -6.90
C LEU A 72 14.93 9.75 -7.60
N SER A 73 15.17 8.47 -7.70
CA SER A 73 14.13 7.49 -8.01
C SER A 73 13.18 7.36 -6.80
N LYS A 74 12.40 8.41 -6.56
CA LYS A 74 11.35 8.40 -5.55
C LYS A 74 10.08 7.89 -6.21
N VAL A 75 9.63 6.74 -5.79
CA VAL A 75 8.34 6.21 -6.21
C VAL A 75 7.24 6.90 -5.42
N LEU A 76 6.28 7.46 -6.14
CA LEU A 76 5.13 8.13 -5.57
C LEU A 76 4.05 7.11 -5.21
N MET A 77 3.44 7.29 -4.06
CA MET A 77 2.34 6.47 -3.59
C MET A 77 1.23 7.34 -3.04
N ILE A 78 -0.01 6.94 -3.30
CA ILE A 78 -1.18 7.51 -2.66
C ILE A 78 -1.78 6.50 -1.68
N VAL A 79 -2.22 6.98 -0.54
CA VAL A 79 -2.76 6.18 0.56
C VAL A 79 -4.10 6.73 0.99
N ALA A 80 -5.10 5.88 1.11
CA ALA A 80 -6.41 6.21 1.68
C ALA A 80 -6.67 5.35 2.92
N ALA A 81 -7.15 5.97 3.99
CA ALA A 81 -7.44 5.34 5.28
C ALA A 81 -8.87 5.68 5.74
N GLU A 82 -9.74 4.68 5.81
CA GLU A 82 -11.11 4.79 6.29
C GLU A 82 -11.14 4.94 7.82
N ALA A 83 -12.00 5.80 8.33
CA ALA A 83 -12.24 5.92 9.77
C ALA A 83 -13.20 4.83 10.26
N ASP A 84 -12.86 4.21 11.40
CA ASP A 84 -13.71 3.28 12.14
C ASP A 84 -13.81 3.80 13.59
N GLY A 85 -14.64 4.81 13.79
CA GLY A 85 -14.68 5.61 15.01
C GLY A 85 -13.31 6.27 15.26
N LYS A 86 -12.72 6.04 16.43
CA LYS A 86 -11.36 6.49 16.76
C LYS A 86 -10.25 5.65 16.12
N ARG A 87 -10.60 4.51 15.52
CA ARG A 87 -9.63 3.56 14.92
C ARG A 87 -9.51 3.78 13.42
N ILE A 88 -8.54 3.09 12.82
CA ILE A 88 -8.41 3.00 11.37
C ILE A 88 -9.22 1.79 10.90
N GLY A 89 -10.06 1.98 9.90
CA GLY A 89 -10.81 0.95 9.20
C GLY A 89 -9.98 0.24 8.15
N ARG A 90 -10.52 0.19 6.93
CA ARG A 90 -9.84 -0.35 5.75
C ARG A 90 -8.90 0.70 5.15
N ILE A 91 -7.92 0.22 4.41
CA ILE A 91 -7.00 1.09 3.66
C ILE A 91 -6.95 0.70 2.19
N ARG A 92 -6.54 1.66 1.35
CA ARG A 92 -6.18 1.47 -0.05
C ARG A 92 -4.87 2.18 -0.33
N MET A 93 -4.09 1.61 -1.22
CA MET A 93 -2.82 2.18 -1.68
C MET A 93 -2.63 1.90 -3.16
N ALA A 94 -1.96 2.80 -3.84
CA ALA A 94 -1.51 2.62 -5.21
C ALA A 94 -0.22 3.38 -5.47
N LEU A 95 0.55 2.93 -6.44
CA LEU A 95 1.61 3.72 -7.04
C LEU A 95 0.98 4.75 -7.97
N ILE A 96 1.53 5.94 -8.02
CA ILE A 96 1.10 7.03 -8.90
C ILE A 96 2.31 7.60 -9.65
N GLU A 97 2.06 8.12 -10.84
CA GLU A 97 3.11 8.71 -11.68
C GLU A 97 3.39 10.17 -11.30
N ASP A 98 2.36 10.88 -10.86
CA ASP A 98 2.39 12.31 -10.54
C ASP A 98 1.33 12.69 -9.49
N PHE A 99 1.31 13.97 -9.12
CA PHE A 99 0.30 14.58 -8.23
C PHE A 99 -0.77 15.36 -9.00
N ASP A 100 -0.94 15.07 -10.26
CA ASP A 100 -1.93 15.75 -11.08
C ASP A 100 -3.34 15.43 -10.60
N ARG A 101 -4.24 16.40 -10.78
CA ARG A 101 -5.66 16.26 -10.42
C ARG A 101 -6.26 14.98 -10.99
N LYS A 102 -5.99 14.67 -12.26
CA LYS A 102 -6.53 13.49 -12.95
C LYS A 102 -6.10 12.20 -12.27
N THR A 103 -4.84 12.08 -11.89
CA THR A 103 -4.27 10.91 -11.21
C THR A 103 -4.91 10.71 -9.84
N LEU A 104 -4.96 11.78 -9.03
CA LEU A 104 -5.50 11.71 -7.67
C LEU A 104 -7.01 11.47 -7.66
N HIS A 105 -7.77 12.15 -8.53
CA HIS A 105 -9.22 11.95 -8.65
C HIS A 105 -9.56 10.53 -9.09
N ARG A 106 -8.82 9.99 -10.07
CA ARG A 106 -9.00 8.60 -10.51
C ARG A 106 -8.83 7.62 -9.36
N PHE A 107 -7.75 7.77 -8.57
CA PHE A 107 -7.55 6.92 -7.39
C PHE A 107 -8.72 7.00 -6.41
N ILE A 108 -9.22 8.22 -6.12
CA ILE A 108 -10.35 8.45 -5.23
C ILE A 108 -11.60 7.78 -5.79
N GLN A 109 -11.93 8.00 -7.05
CA GLN A 109 -13.10 7.41 -7.72
C GLN A 109 -13.06 5.88 -7.76
N ASP A 110 -11.89 5.29 -7.98
CA ASP A 110 -11.73 3.84 -8.03
C ASP A 110 -11.84 3.17 -6.65
N ASN A 111 -11.50 3.89 -5.57
CA ASN A 111 -11.32 3.30 -4.25
C ASN A 111 -12.26 3.80 -3.16
N ILE A 112 -12.98 4.91 -3.36
CA ILE A 112 -13.85 5.53 -2.36
C ILE A 112 -15.27 5.66 -2.93
N GLU A 113 -16.29 5.35 -2.14
CA GLU A 113 -17.70 5.46 -2.51
C GLU A 113 -18.09 6.94 -2.68
N PRO A 114 -18.80 7.30 -3.76
CA PRO A 114 -19.42 8.62 -3.88
C PRO A 114 -20.27 8.97 -2.66
N GLY A 115 -20.31 10.26 -2.29
CA GLY A 115 -21.00 10.73 -1.09
C GLY A 115 -20.19 10.60 0.20
N SER A 116 -19.02 9.93 0.18
CA SER A 116 -18.13 9.86 1.34
C SER A 116 -17.47 11.21 1.64
N THR A 117 -17.06 11.43 2.90
CA THR A 117 -16.25 12.57 3.30
C THR A 117 -14.77 12.27 3.06
N VAL A 118 -14.17 12.95 2.09
CA VAL A 118 -12.73 12.82 1.77
C VAL A 118 -11.96 13.93 2.47
N CYS A 119 -11.10 13.57 3.41
CA CYS A 119 -10.22 14.50 4.12
C CYS A 119 -8.83 14.48 3.48
N THR A 120 -8.36 15.63 2.99
CA THR A 120 -7.03 15.77 2.39
C THR A 120 -6.27 16.94 3.01
N ASP A 121 -5.00 17.06 2.71
CA ASP A 121 -4.22 18.26 2.97
C ASP A 121 -4.61 19.44 2.07
N GLY A 122 -3.76 20.47 2.07
CA GLY A 122 -3.97 21.70 1.30
C GLY A 122 -3.69 21.63 -0.20
N LEU A 123 -3.29 20.49 -0.76
CA LEU A 123 -2.88 20.37 -2.15
C LEU A 123 -4.02 20.76 -3.13
N ASN A 124 -3.69 21.61 -4.11
CA ASN A 124 -4.70 22.14 -5.06
C ASN A 124 -5.26 21.05 -6.00
N SER A 125 -4.53 19.98 -6.24
CA SER A 125 -4.96 18.87 -7.10
C SER A 125 -6.18 18.11 -6.56
N TYR A 126 -6.51 18.28 -5.26
CA TYR A 126 -7.73 17.72 -4.68
C TYR A 126 -8.97 18.60 -4.82
N ARG A 127 -8.87 19.79 -5.43
CA ARG A 127 -10.05 20.62 -5.65
C ARG A 127 -11.03 19.97 -6.61
N GLU A 128 -12.33 20.33 -6.46
CA GLU A 128 -13.41 19.90 -7.36
C GLU A 128 -13.72 18.38 -7.31
N LEU A 129 -13.63 17.78 -6.13
CA LEU A 129 -14.13 16.44 -5.85
C LEU A 129 -15.67 16.47 -5.72
N ASN A 130 -16.38 16.72 -6.83
CA ASN A 130 -17.82 17.04 -6.83
C ASN A 130 -18.71 15.91 -6.30
N ASP A 131 -18.29 14.64 -6.44
CA ASP A 131 -19.03 13.47 -5.97
C ASP A 131 -18.80 13.17 -4.47
N TYR A 132 -18.01 14.00 -3.78
CA TYR A 132 -17.57 13.77 -2.40
C TYR A 132 -17.76 15.02 -1.53
N ILE A 133 -17.93 14.80 -0.23
CA ILE A 133 -17.86 15.88 0.76
C ILE A 133 -16.38 16.12 1.04
N HIS A 134 -15.79 17.10 0.37
CA HIS A 134 -14.37 17.39 0.50
C HIS A 134 -14.06 18.22 1.75
N ASN A 135 -13.33 17.65 2.69
CA ASN A 135 -12.84 18.30 3.91
C ASN A 135 -11.33 18.56 3.81
N ARG A 136 -11.00 19.74 3.27
CA ARG A 136 -9.61 20.17 3.12
C ARG A 136 -9.07 20.68 4.45
N LYS A 137 -8.01 20.07 4.95
CA LYS A 137 -7.32 20.47 6.18
C LYS A 137 -6.03 21.23 5.84
N VAL A 138 -5.95 22.48 6.26
CA VAL A 138 -4.75 23.31 6.08
C VAL A 138 -4.11 23.57 7.44
N GLN A 139 -2.84 23.23 7.57
CA GLN A 139 -2.11 23.44 8.82
C GLN A 139 -1.85 24.94 9.04
N ASN A 140 -2.31 25.45 10.15
CA ASN A 140 -1.96 26.79 10.58
C ASN A 140 -0.64 26.73 11.35
N LEU A 141 0.47 27.04 10.69
CA LEU A 141 1.83 26.93 11.22
C LEU A 141 2.08 27.73 12.54
N ARG A 142 1.15 28.61 12.90
CA ARG A 142 1.25 29.47 14.10
C ARG A 142 0.63 28.87 15.35
N GLN A 143 -0.14 27.81 15.23
CA GLN A 143 -0.75 27.10 16.35
C GLN A 143 -0.27 25.66 16.29
N GLY A 144 0.59 25.26 17.23
CA GLY A 144 0.99 23.85 17.40
C GLY A 144 -0.28 22.99 17.49
N GLY A 145 -0.66 22.34 16.40
CA GLY A 145 -1.91 21.60 16.26
C GLY A 145 -1.68 20.10 16.11
N GLU A 146 -2.74 19.34 16.37
CA GLU A 146 -2.77 17.90 16.10
C GLU A 146 -2.48 17.61 14.62
N PRO A 147 -1.91 16.44 14.29
CA PRO A 147 -1.69 16.03 12.92
C PRO A 147 -2.98 16.14 12.10
N LEU A 148 -2.91 16.77 10.93
CA LEU A 148 -4.09 17.02 10.09
C LEU A 148 -4.81 15.75 9.67
N LEU A 149 -4.04 14.70 9.34
CA LEU A 149 -4.50 13.42 8.82
C LEU A 149 -3.87 12.26 9.61
N PRO A 150 -4.21 12.11 10.90
CA PRO A 150 -3.48 11.20 11.80
C PRO A 150 -3.57 9.73 11.39
N ARG A 151 -4.68 9.32 10.80
CA ARG A 151 -4.89 7.92 10.38
C ARG A 151 -4.01 7.54 9.21
N VAL A 152 -4.05 8.33 8.15
CA VAL A 152 -3.24 8.05 6.95
C VAL A 152 -1.75 8.18 7.25
N HIS A 153 -1.32 9.15 8.04
CA HIS A 153 0.07 9.30 8.47
C HIS A 153 0.57 8.09 9.29
N LEU A 154 -0.30 7.56 10.18
CA LEU A 154 0.04 6.35 10.93
C LEU A 154 0.19 5.14 9.99
N VAL A 155 -0.71 4.99 9.01
CA VAL A 155 -0.64 3.92 8.01
C VAL A 155 0.65 4.01 7.19
N ILE A 156 1.01 5.22 6.72
CA ILE A 156 2.27 5.48 5.99
C ILE A 156 3.49 5.09 6.85
N SER A 157 3.50 5.49 8.12
CA SER A 157 4.59 5.16 9.05
C SER A 157 4.72 3.65 9.27
N LEU A 158 3.61 2.94 9.40
CA LEU A 158 3.58 1.49 9.53
C LEU A 158 4.05 0.78 8.26
N LEU A 159 3.66 1.27 7.07
CA LEU A 159 4.13 0.76 5.80
C LEU A 159 5.65 0.90 5.67
N LYS A 160 6.19 2.11 5.89
CA LYS A 160 7.62 2.37 5.81
C LYS A 160 8.42 1.50 6.79
N ARG A 161 7.95 1.36 8.03
CA ARG A 161 8.55 0.47 9.02
C ARG A 161 8.54 -0.98 8.57
N TRP A 162 7.45 -1.45 7.96
CA TRP A 162 7.36 -2.81 7.48
C TRP A 162 8.28 -3.07 6.28
N LEU A 163 8.35 -2.15 5.31
CA LEU A 163 9.25 -2.25 4.17
C LEU A 163 10.73 -2.27 4.60
N LEU A 164 11.10 -1.43 5.56
CA LEU A 164 12.47 -1.39 6.09
C LEU A 164 12.80 -2.63 6.94
N GLY A 165 11.89 -3.02 7.83
CA GLY A 165 12.15 -4.11 8.79
C GLY A 165 12.08 -5.49 8.15
N THR A 166 11.00 -5.81 7.44
CA THR A 166 10.80 -7.16 6.88
C THR A 166 11.59 -7.39 5.60
N LEU A 167 11.72 -6.36 4.76
CA LEU A 167 12.41 -6.44 3.48
C LEU A 167 13.80 -5.82 3.52
N GLN A 168 14.21 -5.27 4.66
CA GLN A 168 15.54 -4.67 4.87
C GLN A 168 15.91 -3.64 3.79
N GLY A 169 14.95 -2.84 3.35
CA GLY A 169 15.15 -1.85 2.29
C GLY A 169 15.30 -2.42 0.87
N SER A 170 15.26 -3.75 0.70
CA SER A 170 15.39 -4.40 -0.61
C SER A 170 14.11 -4.39 -1.46
N ALA A 171 13.09 -3.63 -1.05
CA ALA A 171 11.88 -3.43 -1.83
C ALA A 171 12.21 -2.60 -3.08
N SER A 172 12.49 -3.28 -4.19
CA SER A 172 12.71 -2.63 -5.48
C SER A 172 11.44 -1.96 -5.98
N ASP A 173 11.58 -0.77 -6.55
CA ASP A 173 10.51 0.04 -7.13
C ASP A 173 9.64 -0.78 -8.10
N LYS A 174 10.29 -1.62 -8.91
CA LYS A 174 9.68 -2.54 -9.87
C LYS A 174 8.61 -3.47 -9.29
N TYR A 175 8.73 -3.82 -8.01
CA TYR A 175 7.85 -4.77 -7.33
C TYR A 175 7.11 -4.15 -6.15
N LEU A 176 7.19 -2.83 -6.00
CA LEU A 176 6.61 -2.14 -4.85
C LEU A 176 5.10 -2.34 -4.78
N ASP A 177 4.41 -2.35 -5.93
CA ASP A 177 2.97 -2.62 -5.99
C ASP A 177 2.58 -3.97 -5.37
N ASP A 178 3.35 -5.03 -5.64
CA ASP A 178 3.13 -6.34 -5.01
C ASP A 178 3.28 -6.27 -3.48
N TYR A 179 4.23 -5.48 -2.97
CA TYR A 179 4.39 -5.28 -1.52
C TYR A 179 3.24 -4.46 -0.93
N LEU A 180 2.77 -3.42 -1.63
CA LEU A 180 1.59 -2.67 -1.21
C LEU A 180 0.36 -3.58 -1.12
N ASN A 181 0.17 -4.48 -2.07
CA ASN A 181 -0.91 -5.46 -2.08
C ASN A 181 -0.87 -6.38 -0.85
N GLU A 182 0.32 -6.89 -0.47
CA GLU A 182 0.49 -7.66 0.76
C GLU A 182 0.17 -6.83 2.00
N PHE A 183 0.68 -5.61 2.08
CA PHE A 183 0.46 -4.74 3.23
C PHE A 183 -1.03 -4.42 3.40
N VAL A 184 -1.72 -4.01 2.34
CA VAL A 184 -3.17 -3.73 2.33
C VAL A 184 -3.98 -4.96 2.72
N PHE A 185 -3.67 -6.13 2.15
CA PHE A 185 -4.35 -7.38 2.48
C PHE A 185 -4.27 -7.71 3.97
N ARG A 186 -3.08 -7.62 4.54
CA ARG A 186 -2.82 -7.94 5.95
C ARG A 186 -3.37 -6.89 6.89
N PHE A 187 -3.21 -5.61 6.56
CA PHE A 187 -3.72 -4.50 7.37
C PHE A 187 -5.25 -4.55 7.49
N ASN A 188 -5.94 -4.72 6.39
CA ASN A 188 -7.41 -4.78 6.37
C ASN A 188 -7.98 -5.99 7.12
N ARG A 189 -7.16 -7.01 7.39
CA ARG A 189 -7.55 -8.24 8.11
C ARG A 189 -6.87 -8.38 9.46
N ARG A 190 -6.22 -7.33 9.96
CA ARG A 190 -5.45 -7.36 11.23
C ARG A 190 -6.28 -7.70 12.46
N LYS A 191 -7.58 -7.40 12.41
CA LYS A 191 -8.55 -7.71 13.49
C LYS A 191 -9.07 -9.15 13.44
N SER A 192 -8.72 -9.95 12.42
CA SER A 192 -9.20 -11.33 12.30
C SER A 192 -8.63 -12.20 13.41
N ALA A 193 -9.49 -12.77 14.24
CA ALA A 193 -9.10 -13.68 15.30
C ALA A 193 -8.64 -15.05 14.77
N SER A 194 -9.10 -15.43 13.56
CA SER A 194 -8.79 -16.73 12.97
C SER A 194 -7.79 -16.61 11.80
N ARG A 195 -6.56 -17.10 12.02
CA ARG A 195 -5.54 -17.14 10.98
C ARG A 195 -5.87 -18.16 9.87
N GLY A 196 -6.54 -19.25 10.23
CA GLY A 196 -7.03 -20.24 9.26
C GLY A 196 -7.99 -19.62 8.22
N LYS A 197 -8.86 -18.70 8.63
CA LYS A 197 -9.73 -17.97 7.70
C LYS A 197 -8.94 -17.10 6.72
N LEU A 198 -7.82 -16.50 7.15
CA LEU A 198 -6.96 -15.72 6.24
C LEU A 198 -6.29 -16.61 5.20
N PHE A 199 -5.78 -17.77 5.63
CA PHE A 199 -5.23 -18.77 4.73
C PHE A 199 -6.28 -19.20 3.70
N TYR A 200 -7.47 -19.59 4.15
CA TYR A 200 -8.55 -20.03 3.28
C TYR A 200 -8.96 -18.96 2.26
N ARG A 201 -9.12 -17.72 2.71
CA ARG A 201 -9.43 -16.60 1.80
C ARG A 201 -8.34 -16.35 0.76
N LEU A 202 -7.07 -16.43 1.16
CA LEU A 202 -5.97 -16.31 0.20
C LEU A 202 -5.95 -17.48 -0.78
N ALA A 203 -6.24 -18.70 -0.32
CA ALA A 203 -6.35 -19.86 -1.20
C ALA A 203 -7.47 -19.70 -2.23
N GLN A 204 -8.66 -19.28 -1.81
CA GLN A 204 -9.79 -18.98 -2.71
C GLN A 204 -9.43 -17.91 -3.75
N GLN A 205 -8.76 -16.83 -3.32
CA GLN A 205 -8.32 -15.77 -4.24
C GLN A 205 -7.26 -16.28 -5.23
N ALA A 206 -6.32 -17.11 -4.76
CA ALA A 206 -5.24 -17.63 -5.59
C ALA A 206 -5.74 -18.59 -6.68
N VAL A 207 -6.81 -19.36 -6.42
CA VAL A 207 -7.44 -20.23 -7.42
C VAL A 207 -8.13 -19.44 -8.52
N ASN A 208 -8.67 -18.26 -8.18
CA ASN A 208 -9.38 -17.40 -9.13
C ASN A 208 -8.49 -16.30 -9.74
N ALA A 209 -7.22 -16.21 -9.35
CA ALA A 209 -6.28 -15.23 -9.89
C ALA A 209 -5.73 -15.68 -11.24
N GLU A 210 -5.52 -14.72 -12.14
CA GLU A 210 -4.84 -14.99 -13.40
C GLU A 210 -3.45 -15.57 -13.18
N PRO A 211 -3.01 -16.54 -14.01
CA PRO A 211 -1.70 -17.15 -13.89
C PRO A 211 -0.58 -16.14 -14.07
N ALA A 212 0.24 -15.95 -13.06
CA ALA A 212 1.44 -15.11 -13.14
C ALA A 212 2.66 -15.96 -13.48
N THR A 213 3.18 -15.83 -14.69
CA THR A 213 4.40 -16.52 -15.12
C THR A 213 5.65 -15.79 -14.62
N TYR A 214 6.79 -16.47 -14.63
CA TYR A 214 8.07 -15.84 -14.29
C TYR A 214 8.41 -14.68 -15.24
N SER A 215 8.20 -14.87 -16.54
CA SER A 215 8.45 -13.81 -17.52
C SER A 215 7.59 -12.57 -17.27
N MET A 216 6.29 -12.74 -16.99
CA MET A 216 5.40 -11.62 -16.65
C MET A 216 5.87 -10.86 -15.41
N LEU A 217 6.37 -11.56 -14.40
CA LEU A 217 6.91 -10.92 -13.19
C LEU A 217 8.22 -10.19 -13.44
N THR A 218 9.09 -10.75 -14.29
CA THR A 218 10.43 -10.19 -14.53
C THR A 218 10.50 -9.20 -15.67
N SER A 219 9.54 -9.18 -16.60
CA SER A 219 9.48 -8.23 -17.72
C SER A 219 8.80 -6.91 -17.38
N ARG A 220 8.27 -6.74 -16.17
CA ARG A 220 7.69 -5.46 -15.72
C ARG A 220 8.72 -4.34 -15.92
N ARG A 221 8.35 -3.30 -16.64
CA ARG A 221 9.14 -2.04 -16.73
C ARG A 221 8.78 -1.17 -15.51
N ILE A 222 9.75 -0.39 -15.08
CA ILE A 222 9.57 0.68 -14.09
C ILE A 222 8.86 1.81 -14.79
#